data_90c265f774987584ebd115e5cf51f9c0
#
_entry.id   90c265f774987584ebd115e5cf51f9c0
#
_cell.length_a   1.000
_cell.length_b   1.000
_cell.length_c   1.000
_cell.angle_alpha   90.00
_cell.angle_beta   90.00
_cell.angle_gamma   90.00
#
_symmetry.space_group_name_H-M   'P 1'
#
loop_
_entity.id
_entity.type
_entity.pdbx_description
1 polymer ?
#
loop_
_entity_poly.entity_id
_entity_poly.type
_entity_poly.pdbx_seq_one_letter_code
_entity_poly.pdbx_strand_id
1 'polypeptide(L)'
;MSAEPQFDELIHPSTRLSIVALLAAADWVDFAFVRDSLGLSDSALSKQFATLEGAGYIGIERPLADRRRRVHVRLTDTGRSAFEGHVAALREIVASVDR
;
A
#
# COMPACT_ATOMS: atom_id res chain seq x y z
N MET A 1 -3.18 -8.59 -18.33
CA MET A 1 -1.94 -9.37 -18.22
C MET A 1 -1.70 -9.70 -16.75
N SER A 2 -1.56 -10.97 -16.42
CA SER A 2 -1.35 -11.35 -15.03
C SER A 2 0.13 -11.19 -14.67
N ALA A 3 0.36 -10.66 -13.47
CA ALA A 3 1.71 -10.50 -12.96
C ALA A 3 2.31 -11.86 -12.63
N GLU A 4 3.63 -11.97 -12.76
CA GLU A 4 4.34 -13.14 -12.28
C GLU A 4 4.29 -13.18 -10.76
N PRO A 5 4.00 -14.34 -10.18
CA PRO A 5 3.96 -14.47 -8.74
C PRO A 5 5.32 -14.15 -8.12
N GLN A 6 5.31 -13.23 -7.18
CA GLN A 6 6.50 -12.89 -6.42
C GLN A 6 6.07 -12.46 -5.03
N PHE A 7 6.27 -13.34 -4.06
CA PHE A 7 5.93 -13.05 -2.67
C PHE A 7 6.76 -11.87 -2.17
N ASP A 8 6.12 -10.94 -1.46
CA ASP A 8 6.76 -9.74 -0.95
C ASP A 8 6.56 -9.66 0.55
N GLU A 9 7.63 -9.91 1.29
CA GLU A 9 7.62 -9.93 2.75
C GLU A 9 7.28 -8.56 3.34
N LEU A 10 7.64 -7.49 2.66
CA LEU A 10 7.37 -6.14 3.15
C LEU A 10 5.89 -5.79 3.06
N ILE A 11 5.22 -6.24 2.00
CA ILE A 11 3.79 -5.99 1.80
C ILE A 11 2.93 -6.96 2.62
N HIS A 12 3.44 -8.14 2.91
CA HIS A 12 2.66 -9.24 3.47
C HIS A 12 1.97 -8.94 4.82
N PRO A 13 2.58 -8.22 5.78
CA PRO A 13 1.88 -7.91 7.03
C PRO A 13 0.54 -7.24 6.76
N SER A 14 -0.51 -7.70 7.44
CA SER A 14 -1.89 -7.36 7.09
C SER A 14 -2.18 -5.87 7.01
N THR A 15 -1.58 -5.07 7.90
CA THR A 15 -1.79 -3.61 7.88
C THR A 15 -1.22 -3.00 6.60
N ARG A 16 0.02 -3.35 6.24
CA ARG A 16 0.63 -2.84 5.01
C ARG A 16 -0.08 -3.36 3.77
N LEU A 17 -0.48 -4.62 3.79
CA LEU A 17 -1.24 -5.20 2.67
C LEU A 17 -2.55 -4.45 2.46
N SER A 18 -3.27 -4.15 3.56
CA SER A 18 -4.51 -3.37 3.48
C SER A 18 -4.28 -1.96 2.94
N ILE A 19 -3.21 -1.31 3.37
CA ILE A 19 -2.84 0.02 2.87
C ILE A 19 -2.60 -0.02 1.37
N VAL A 20 -1.75 -0.94 0.93
CA VAL A 20 -1.36 -1.04 -0.48
C VAL A 20 -2.57 -1.40 -1.36
N ALA A 21 -3.43 -2.31 -0.88
CA ALA A 21 -4.64 -2.67 -1.60
C ALA A 21 -5.58 -1.47 -1.77
N LEU A 22 -5.72 -0.66 -0.72
CA LEU A 22 -6.54 0.55 -0.78
C LEU A 22 -5.97 1.54 -1.79
N LEU A 23 -4.66 1.76 -1.75
CA LEU A 23 -4.00 2.68 -2.68
C LEU A 23 -4.03 2.18 -4.12
N ALA A 24 -4.03 0.85 -4.33
CA ALA A 24 -4.08 0.27 -5.67
C ALA A 24 -5.42 0.55 -6.37
N ALA A 25 -6.46 0.83 -5.61
CA ALA A 25 -7.80 1.11 -6.13
C ALA A 25 -8.02 2.58 -6.47
N ALA A 26 -7.04 3.45 -6.23
CA ALA A 26 -7.18 4.90 -6.40
C ALA A 26 -5.89 5.50 -6.93
N ASP A 27 -5.94 6.77 -7.35
CA ASP A 27 -4.72 7.50 -7.77
C ASP A 27 -4.08 8.15 -6.54
N TRP A 28 -4.61 9.30 -6.12
CA TRP A 28 -4.16 9.99 -4.91
C TRP A 28 -5.19 9.83 -3.82
N VAL A 29 -4.74 9.56 -2.60
CA VAL A 29 -5.63 9.36 -1.46
C VAL A 29 -5.13 10.20 -0.29
N ASP A 30 -6.05 10.84 0.43
CA ASP A 30 -5.71 11.61 1.62
C ASP A 30 -5.23 10.68 2.74
N PHE A 31 -4.22 11.12 3.48
CA PHE A 31 -3.74 10.42 4.68
C PHE A 31 -4.90 10.12 5.65
N ALA A 32 -5.74 11.12 5.91
CA ALA A 32 -6.85 10.96 6.84
C ALA A 32 -7.85 9.89 6.36
N PHE A 33 -8.07 9.80 5.05
CA PHE A 33 -8.96 8.78 4.51
C PHE A 33 -8.43 7.37 4.77
N VAL A 34 -7.13 7.16 4.54
CA VAL A 34 -6.50 5.86 4.79
C VAL A 34 -6.57 5.53 6.29
N ARG A 35 -6.19 6.49 7.13
CA ARG A 35 -6.22 6.34 8.57
C ARG A 35 -7.60 5.89 9.06
N ASP A 36 -8.63 6.61 8.64
CA ASP A 36 -10.00 6.37 9.12
C ASP A 36 -10.57 5.08 8.54
N SER A 37 -10.25 4.78 7.27
CA SER A 37 -10.71 3.55 6.62
C SER A 37 -10.18 2.30 7.31
N LEU A 38 -8.96 2.36 7.84
CA LEU A 38 -8.30 1.22 8.46
C LEU A 38 -8.33 1.27 9.98
N GLY A 39 -8.92 2.31 10.57
CA GLY A 39 -9.03 2.44 12.02
C GLY A 39 -7.68 2.59 12.71
N LEU A 40 -6.72 3.26 12.10
CA LEU A 40 -5.38 3.42 12.63
C LEU A 40 -5.20 4.78 13.31
N SER A 41 -4.24 4.88 14.22
CA SER A 41 -3.80 6.16 14.75
C SER A 41 -2.88 6.85 13.73
N ASP A 42 -2.69 8.17 13.89
CA ASP A 42 -1.77 8.93 13.05
C ASP A 42 -0.36 8.34 13.12
N SER A 43 0.11 8.01 14.31
CA SER A 43 1.47 7.49 14.49
C SER A 43 1.63 6.09 13.89
N ALA A 44 0.61 5.24 14.02
CA ALA A 44 0.65 3.90 13.45
C ALA A 44 0.71 3.97 11.92
N LEU A 45 -0.14 4.81 11.31
CA LEU A 45 -0.15 4.95 9.85
C LEU A 45 1.15 5.59 9.36
N SER A 46 1.67 6.61 10.07
CA SER A 46 2.93 7.25 9.69
C SER A 46 4.09 6.25 9.66
N LYS A 47 4.14 5.34 10.61
CA LYS A 47 5.17 4.29 10.63
C LYS A 47 5.06 3.37 9.43
N GLN A 48 3.86 2.95 9.08
CA GLN A 48 3.64 2.08 7.92
C GLN A 48 4.00 2.81 6.63
N PHE A 49 3.63 4.07 6.51
CA PHE A 49 3.97 4.88 5.34
C PHE A 49 5.49 5.05 5.21
N ALA A 50 6.20 5.28 6.33
CA ALA A 50 7.66 5.41 6.29
C ALA A 50 8.32 4.13 5.74
N THR A 51 7.84 2.97 6.17
CA THR A 51 8.34 1.69 5.68
C THR A 51 8.09 1.53 4.18
N LEU A 52 6.87 1.83 3.74
CA LEU A 52 6.49 1.69 2.33
C LEU A 52 7.21 2.71 1.45
N GLU A 53 7.35 3.94 1.93
CA GLU A 53 8.06 4.99 1.20
C GLU A 53 9.54 4.64 1.07
N GLY A 54 10.15 4.13 2.14
CA GLY A 54 11.54 3.71 2.12
C GLY A 54 11.83 2.61 1.11
N ALA A 55 10.84 1.78 0.82
CA ALA A 55 10.96 0.72 -0.19
C ALA A 55 10.66 1.24 -1.60
N GLY A 56 10.23 2.48 -1.75
CA GLY A 56 9.85 3.04 -3.04
C GLY A 56 8.47 2.62 -3.52
N TYR A 57 7.64 2.10 -2.62
CA TYR A 57 6.32 1.58 -3.00
C TYR A 57 5.23 2.64 -3.00
N ILE A 58 5.40 3.70 -2.24
CA ILE A 58 4.44 4.81 -2.22
C ILE A 58 5.16 6.14 -2.41
N GLY A 59 4.43 7.12 -2.95
CA GLY A 59 4.84 8.51 -3.01
C GLY A 59 3.95 9.33 -2.11
N ILE A 60 4.54 10.26 -1.38
CA ILE A 60 3.83 11.13 -0.45
C ILE A 60 4.01 12.56 -0.92
N GLU A 61 2.91 13.29 -1.06
CA GLU A 61 2.93 14.69 -1.44
C GLU A 61 2.32 15.53 -0.32
N ARG A 62 3.06 16.58 0.07
CA ARG A 62 2.63 17.54 1.08
C ARG A 62 2.55 18.91 0.41
N PRO A 63 1.35 19.34 -0.02
CA PRO A 63 1.22 20.64 -0.70
C PRO A 63 1.64 21.78 0.21
N LEU A 64 2.59 22.58 -0.24
CA LEU A 64 3.14 23.69 0.54
C LEU A 64 2.13 24.81 0.78
N ALA A 65 1.19 24.96 -0.12
CA ALA A 65 0.22 26.06 -0.09
C ALA A 65 -1.03 25.75 0.73
N ASP A 66 -1.19 24.54 1.21
CA ASP A 66 -2.39 24.14 1.92
C ASP A 66 -2.16 24.23 3.42
N ARG A 67 -2.80 25.22 4.06
CA ARG A 67 -2.74 25.41 5.51
C ARG A 67 -3.34 24.25 6.30
N ARG A 68 -4.18 23.44 5.65
CA ARG A 68 -4.80 22.27 6.26
C ARG A 68 -3.86 21.07 6.26
N ARG A 69 -2.69 21.20 5.65
CA ARG A 69 -1.66 20.17 5.61
C ARG A 69 -2.19 18.82 5.12
N ARG A 70 -2.95 18.84 4.05
CA ARG A 70 -3.41 17.59 3.45
C ARG A 70 -2.23 16.85 2.87
N VAL A 71 -2.02 15.67 3.39
CA VAL A 71 -1.00 14.77 2.86
C VAL A 71 -1.70 13.80 1.92
N HIS A 72 -1.21 13.75 0.69
CA HIS A 72 -1.73 12.84 -0.33
C HIS A 72 -0.72 11.74 -0.56
N VAL A 73 -1.22 10.53 -0.75
CA VAL A 73 -0.40 9.34 -0.94
C VAL A 73 -0.86 8.61 -2.19
N ARG A 74 0.10 8.07 -2.93
CA ARG A 74 -0.21 7.23 -4.07
C ARG A 74 0.71 6.03 -4.12
N LEU A 75 0.24 4.97 -4.75
CA LEU A 75 1.07 3.81 -5.04
C LEU A 75 1.96 4.15 -6.24
N THR A 76 3.24 3.87 -6.14
CA THR A 76 4.17 4.05 -7.26
C THR A 76 4.02 2.87 -8.24
N ASP A 77 4.60 2.99 -9.44
CA ASP A 77 4.63 1.87 -10.38
C ASP A 77 5.36 0.67 -9.77
N THR A 78 6.46 0.93 -9.04
CA THR A 78 7.18 -0.12 -8.32
C THR A 78 6.29 -0.79 -7.28
N GLY A 79 5.55 0.00 -6.50
CA GLY A 79 4.62 -0.53 -5.50
C GLY A 79 3.49 -1.32 -6.12
N ARG A 80 2.96 -0.85 -7.26
CA ARG A 80 1.90 -1.56 -7.96
C ARG A 80 2.39 -2.91 -8.47
N SER A 81 3.57 -2.95 -9.08
CA SER A 81 4.16 -4.21 -9.54
C SER A 81 4.39 -5.18 -8.38
N ALA A 82 4.92 -4.67 -7.28
CA ALA A 82 5.16 -5.48 -6.09
C ALA A 82 3.85 -6.05 -5.53
N PHE A 83 2.82 -5.22 -5.49
CA PHE A 83 1.49 -5.65 -5.01
C PHE A 83 0.90 -6.74 -5.90
N GLU A 84 0.93 -6.53 -7.21
CA GLU A 84 0.38 -7.49 -8.17
C GLU A 84 1.12 -8.83 -8.09
N GLY A 85 2.44 -8.79 -7.99
CA GLY A 85 3.24 -10.00 -7.83
C GLY A 85 2.93 -10.74 -6.53
N HIS A 86 2.77 -9.99 -5.44
CA HIS A 86 2.43 -10.57 -4.15
C HIS A 86 1.04 -11.21 -4.15
N VAL A 87 0.04 -10.55 -4.74
CA VAL A 87 -1.31 -11.09 -4.86
C VAL A 87 -1.29 -12.39 -5.66
N ALA A 88 -0.54 -12.41 -6.78
CA ALA A 88 -0.40 -13.61 -7.60
C ALA A 88 0.23 -14.75 -6.80
N ALA A 89 1.25 -14.45 -5.98
CA ALA A 89 1.88 -15.45 -5.13
C ALA A 89 0.93 -15.99 -4.07
N LEU A 90 0.13 -15.11 -3.46
CA LEU A 90 -0.88 -15.54 -2.49
C LEU A 90 -1.93 -16.47 -3.12
N ARG A 91 -2.37 -16.14 -4.34
CA ARG A 91 -3.32 -16.98 -5.06
C ARG A 91 -2.76 -18.35 -5.35
N GLU A 92 -1.48 -18.45 -5.69
CA GLU A 92 -0.84 -19.75 -5.90
C GLU A 92 -0.77 -20.55 -4.61
N ILE A 93 -0.43 -19.91 -3.49
CA ILE A 93 -0.38 -20.57 -2.20
C ILE A 93 -1.77 -21.13 -1.84
N VAL A 94 -2.81 -20.31 -2.00
CA VAL A 94 -4.18 -20.72 -1.68
C VAL A 94 -4.61 -21.86 -2.61
N ALA A 95 -4.33 -21.76 -3.90
CA ALA A 95 -4.69 -22.78 -4.87
C ALA A 95 -4.01 -24.13 -4.59
N SER A 96 -2.79 -24.11 -4.07
CA SER A 96 -2.04 -25.34 -3.77
C SER A 96 -2.67 -26.15 -2.63
N VAL A 97 -3.41 -25.49 -1.76
CA VAL A 97 -4.06 -26.15 -0.61
C VAL A 97 -5.29 -26.95 -1.03
N ASP A 98 -5.92 -26.55 -2.14
CA ASP A 98 -7.16 -27.18 -2.62
C ASP A 98 -6.93 -28.44 -3.48
N ARG A 99 -5.70 -28.87 -3.63
CA ARG A 99 -5.38 -30.05 -4.43
C ARG A 99 -5.36 -31.34 -3.63
#